data_a9270d9d95923dc299ee1bb974781374
#
_entry.id   a9270d9d95923dc299ee1bb974781374
#
_cell.length_a   1.000
_cell.length_b   1.000
_cell.length_c   1.000
_cell.angle_alpha   90.00
_cell.angle_beta   90.00
_cell.angle_gamma   90.00
#
_symmetry.space_group_name_H-M   'P 1'
#
loop_
_entity.id
_entity.type
_entity.pdbx_description
1 polymer ?
#
loop_
_entity_poly.entity_id
_entity_poly.type
_entity_poly.pdbx_seq_one_letter_code
_entity_poly.pdbx_strand_id
1 'polypeptide(L)'
;GARGKQRSLHNNYLTLPVIFVMIGGHYPMVFATDYAWAILGLVLLIGAVIRHFFNTKHKGLAPPYWTWLVAAILTGFAIMLSQLGAPQVKYDQSAHASPAALHQASVELVIERCASCHASKPVWDGLAFAPKGIHLETERQVIRHANDIFWQVSASHAMPPGQVVWVEDEERAMLAAWRDMVNQGLVGGNPS
;
A
#
# COMPACT_ATOMS: atom_id res chain seq x y z
N GLY A 1 38.42 6.51 -17.90
CA GLY A 1 38.60 6.90 -16.62
C GLY A 1 37.60 7.81 -15.90
N ALA A 2 37.87 9.13 -15.84
CA ALA A 2 37.15 10.06 -14.93
C ALA A 2 35.63 10.13 -15.18
N ARG A 3 35.19 10.17 -16.43
CA ARG A 3 33.75 10.21 -16.79
C ARG A 3 32.99 8.95 -16.35
N GLY A 4 33.61 7.76 -16.43
CA GLY A 4 32.99 6.51 -15.96
C GLY A 4 32.82 6.50 -14.44
N LYS A 5 33.81 6.94 -13.69
CA LYS A 5 33.79 7.07 -12.23
C LYS A 5 32.70 8.05 -11.76
N GLN A 6 32.51 9.17 -12.46
CA GLN A 6 31.51 10.17 -12.15
C GLN A 6 30.09 9.63 -12.40
N ARG A 7 29.86 8.91 -13.50
CA ARG A 7 28.56 8.26 -13.79
C ARG A 7 28.20 7.19 -12.75
N SER A 8 29.19 6.38 -12.34
CA SER A 8 29.01 5.40 -11.28
C SER A 8 28.64 6.04 -9.94
N LEU A 9 29.24 7.19 -9.61
CA LEU A 9 28.89 7.95 -8.42
C LEU A 9 27.46 8.48 -8.46
N HIS A 10 27.01 9.05 -9.58
CA HIS A 10 25.63 9.54 -9.71
C HIS A 10 24.62 8.39 -9.59
N ASN A 11 24.85 7.27 -10.28
CA ASN A 11 23.98 6.10 -10.19
C ASN A 11 23.85 5.56 -8.76
N ASN A 12 24.92 5.70 -7.98
CA ASN A 12 24.99 5.27 -6.60
C ASN A 12 24.03 6.03 -5.66
N TYR A 13 23.73 7.31 -5.96
CA TYR A 13 22.76 8.10 -5.19
C TYR A 13 21.31 7.67 -5.43
N LEU A 14 21.02 7.08 -6.58
CA LEU A 14 19.68 6.62 -6.96
C LEU A 14 19.35 5.19 -6.48
N THR A 15 20.35 4.42 -6.03
CA THR A 15 20.18 3.03 -5.67
C THR A 15 19.14 2.83 -4.55
N LEU A 16 19.26 3.56 -3.43
CA LEU A 16 18.30 3.45 -2.32
C LEU A 16 16.88 3.88 -2.70
N PRO A 17 16.69 5.05 -3.35
CA PRO A 17 15.37 5.45 -3.84
C PRO A 17 14.73 4.46 -4.80
N VAL A 18 15.49 3.91 -5.74
CA VAL A 18 14.96 2.93 -6.70
C VAL A 18 14.52 1.65 -6.00
N ILE A 19 15.33 1.11 -5.09
CA ILE A 19 14.96 -0.06 -4.28
C ILE A 19 13.69 0.23 -3.47
N PHE A 20 13.59 1.41 -2.86
CA PHE A 20 12.41 1.80 -2.10
C PHE A 20 11.15 1.84 -2.97
N VAL A 21 11.22 2.43 -4.16
CA VAL A 21 10.08 2.48 -5.10
C VAL A 21 9.69 1.07 -5.56
N MET A 22 10.66 0.20 -5.84
CA MET A 22 10.40 -1.20 -6.20
C MET A 22 9.70 -1.95 -5.07
N ILE A 23 10.18 -1.80 -3.82
CA ILE A 23 9.55 -2.42 -2.66
C ILE A 23 8.19 -1.79 -2.38
N GLY A 24 8.05 -0.47 -2.55
CA GLY A 24 6.81 0.28 -2.35
C GLY A 24 5.65 -0.22 -3.22
N GLY A 25 5.94 -0.74 -4.43
CA GLY A 25 4.94 -1.40 -5.27
C GLY A 25 4.34 -2.68 -4.64
N HIS A 26 5.03 -3.29 -3.67
CA HIS A 26 4.53 -4.44 -2.90
C HIS A 26 3.86 -4.03 -1.57
N TYR A 27 4.04 -2.79 -1.15
CA TYR A 27 3.47 -2.22 0.09
C TYR A 27 2.70 -0.94 -0.24
N PRO A 28 1.50 -1.05 -0.81
CA PRO A 28 0.72 0.10 -1.28
C PRO A 28 0.40 1.10 -0.15
N MET A 29 0.38 0.65 1.12
CA MET A 29 0.18 1.51 2.28
C MET A 29 1.13 2.73 2.34
N VAL A 30 2.35 2.58 1.82
CA VAL A 30 3.35 3.67 1.84
C VAL A 30 2.94 4.82 0.92
N PHE A 31 2.22 4.51 -0.16
CA PHE A 31 1.77 5.47 -1.18
C PHE A 31 0.27 5.73 -1.16
N ALA A 32 -0.48 5.07 -0.28
CA ALA A 32 -1.91 5.30 -0.07
C ALA A 32 -2.16 6.58 0.74
N THR A 33 -1.68 7.72 0.22
CA THR A 33 -1.79 9.02 0.87
C THR A 33 -1.78 10.12 -0.18
N ASP A 34 -2.52 11.21 0.06
CA ASP A 34 -2.51 12.40 -0.79
C ASP A 34 -1.12 13.03 -0.92
N TYR A 35 -0.22 12.72 0.03
CA TYR A 35 1.16 13.22 0.07
C TYR A 35 2.19 12.25 -0.51
N ALA A 36 1.78 11.25 -1.30
CA ALA A 36 2.68 10.23 -1.88
C ALA A 36 3.86 10.87 -2.65
N TRP A 37 3.61 11.93 -3.41
CA TRP A 37 4.65 12.68 -4.13
C TRP A 37 5.68 13.33 -3.20
N ALA A 38 5.23 13.86 -2.04
CA ALA A 38 6.12 14.47 -1.05
C ALA A 38 6.95 13.40 -0.33
N ILE A 39 6.33 12.25 0.00
CA ILE A 39 7.02 11.09 0.60
C ILE A 39 8.10 10.59 -0.36
N LEU A 40 7.81 10.48 -1.66
CA LEU A 40 8.82 10.10 -2.66
C LEU A 40 9.99 11.10 -2.68
N GLY A 41 9.71 12.41 -2.66
CA GLY A 41 10.73 13.45 -2.57
C GLY A 41 11.60 13.32 -1.32
N LEU A 42 10.99 13.05 -0.15
CA LEU A 42 11.71 12.82 1.11
C LEU A 42 12.60 11.59 1.03
N VAL A 43 12.14 10.49 0.45
CA VAL A 43 12.95 9.27 0.28
C VAL A 43 14.15 9.52 -0.61
N LEU A 44 14.01 10.31 -1.69
CA LEU A 44 15.13 10.74 -2.51
C LEU A 44 16.16 11.53 -1.69
N LEU A 45 15.71 12.47 -0.86
CA LEU A 45 16.58 13.27 0.02
C LEU A 45 17.28 12.41 1.08
N ILE A 46 16.55 11.51 1.74
CA ILE A 46 17.10 10.57 2.72
C ILE A 46 18.18 9.71 2.07
N GLY A 47 17.92 9.18 0.90
CA GLY A 47 18.88 8.38 0.14
C GLY A 47 20.15 9.18 -0.19
N ALA A 48 20.00 10.44 -0.63
CA ALA A 48 21.12 11.32 -0.92
C ALA A 48 21.97 11.65 0.33
N VAL A 49 21.32 11.96 1.45
CA VAL A 49 21.97 12.27 2.73
C VAL A 49 22.75 11.06 3.27
N ILE A 50 22.15 9.88 3.28
CA ILE A 50 22.82 8.65 3.69
C ILE A 50 24.01 8.35 2.76
N ARG A 51 23.82 8.51 1.47
CA ARG A 51 24.89 8.25 0.51
C ARG A 51 26.04 9.25 0.63
N HIS A 52 25.74 10.50 0.94
CA HIS A 52 26.76 11.51 1.21
C HIS A 52 27.68 11.09 2.37
N PHE A 53 27.12 10.55 3.46
CA PHE A 53 27.91 10.00 4.56
C PHE A 53 28.91 8.94 4.08
N PHE A 54 28.43 7.92 3.38
CA PHE A 54 29.29 6.83 2.91
C PHE A 54 30.32 7.29 1.89
N ASN A 55 29.96 8.18 0.96
CA ASN A 55 30.87 8.71 -0.03
C ASN A 55 31.99 9.54 0.60
N THR A 56 31.69 10.33 1.64
CA THR A 56 32.68 11.12 2.39
C THR A 56 33.63 10.21 3.17
N LYS A 57 33.08 9.20 3.87
CA LYS A 57 33.85 8.20 4.59
C LYS A 57 34.79 7.42 3.67
N HIS A 58 34.32 6.98 2.50
CA HIS A 58 35.14 6.23 1.53
C HIS A 58 36.24 7.10 0.87
N LYS A 59 36.12 8.43 0.90
CA LYS A 59 37.19 9.35 0.47
C LYS A 59 38.29 9.56 1.52
N GLY A 60 38.17 8.92 2.69
CA GLY A 60 39.11 9.10 3.80
C GLY A 60 38.94 10.43 4.55
N LEU A 61 37.86 11.18 4.29
CA LEU A 61 37.52 12.40 5.00
C LEU A 61 36.79 12.12 6.30
N ALA A 62 36.77 13.05 7.24
CA ALA A 62 36.02 12.95 8.47
C ALA A 62 34.50 12.69 8.15
N PRO A 63 33.90 11.62 8.66
CA PRO A 63 32.52 11.29 8.34
C PRO A 63 31.56 12.33 8.93
N PRO A 64 30.62 12.88 8.14
CA PRO A 64 29.68 13.89 8.57
C PRO A 64 28.54 13.25 9.37
N TYR A 65 28.70 13.01 10.66
CA TYR A 65 27.70 12.35 11.51
C TYR A 65 26.36 13.09 11.61
N TRP A 66 26.35 14.41 11.35
CA TRP A 66 25.11 15.20 11.29
C TRP A 66 24.10 14.67 10.26
N THR A 67 24.56 13.97 9.23
CA THR A 67 23.70 13.38 8.20
C THR A 67 22.72 12.36 8.76
N TRP A 68 23.10 11.63 9.83
CA TRP A 68 22.18 10.69 10.50
C TRP A 68 21.05 11.39 11.21
N LEU A 69 21.33 12.55 11.84
CA LEU A 69 20.28 13.36 12.46
C LEU A 69 19.32 13.88 11.40
N VAL A 70 19.83 14.39 10.28
CA VAL A 70 18.97 14.85 9.16
C VAL A 70 18.15 13.72 8.59
N ALA A 71 18.74 12.52 8.36
CA ALA A 71 18.02 11.36 7.87
C ALA A 71 16.90 10.94 8.83
N ALA A 72 17.14 10.95 10.14
CA ALA A 72 16.14 10.63 11.15
C ALA A 72 14.97 11.64 11.15
N ILE A 73 15.26 12.94 11.06
CA ILE A 73 14.23 13.99 10.98
C ILE A 73 13.38 13.82 9.72
N LEU A 74 14.01 13.64 8.57
CA LEU A 74 13.29 13.44 7.29
C LEU A 74 12.42 12.18 7.31
N THR A 75 12.91 11.10 7.93
CA THR A 75 12.15 9.86 8.09
C THR A 75 10.94 10.07 9.00
N GLY A 76 11.12 10.75 10.14
CA GLY A 76 10.02 11.10 11.04
C GLY A 76 8.96 11.95 10.33
N PHE A 77 9.39 12.91 9.51
CA PHE A 77 8.47 13.74 8.72
C PHE A 77 7.73 12.93 7.64
N ALA A 78 8.39 11.99 6.97
CA ALA A 78 7.74 11.09 6.00
C ALA A 78 6.68 10.20 6.67
N ILE A 79 6.97 9.66 7.87
CA ILE A 79 6.01 8.90 8.67
C ILE A 79 4.82 9.78 9.07
N MET A 80 5.06 11.00 9.51
CA MET A 80 4.01 11.95 9.86
C MET A 80 3.10 12.22 8.66
N LEU A 81 3.66 12.49 7.47
CA LEU A 81 2.87 12.72 6.26
C LEU A 81 2.05 11.49 5.86
N SER A 82 2.59 10.28 6.03
CA SER A 82 1.85 9.05 5.72
C SER A 82 0.63 8.85 6.63
N GLN A 83 0.69 9.34 7.86
CA GLN A 83 -0.44 9.29 8.81
C GLN A 83 -1.48 10.38 8.53
N LEU A 84 -1.02 11.60 8.23
CA LEU A 84 -1.92 12.73 7.97
C LEU A 84 -2.71 12.59 6.67
N GLY A 85 -2.10 12.00 5.65
CA GLY A 85 -2.73 11.81 4.35
C GLY A 85 -3.41 10.45 4.19
N ALA A 86 -3.63 9.71 5.26
CA ALA A 86 -4.38 8.45 5.18
C ALA A 86 -5.79 8.73 4.64
N PRO A 87 -6.23 8.01 3.58
CA PRO A 87 -7.50 8.28 2.94
C PRO A 87 -8.63 8.13 3.95
N GLN A 88 -9.37 9.23 4.18
CA GLN A 88 -10.58 9.26 5.00
C GLN A 88 -11.77 8.93 4.10
N VAL A 89 -11.97 7.63 3.88
CA VAL A 89 -13.11 7.18 3.08
C VAL A 89 -14.36 7.31 3.92
N LYS A 90 -15.18 8.33 3.63
CA LYS A 90 -16.47 8.55 4.31
C LYS A 90 -17.53 7.73 3.58
N TYR A 91 -18.11 6.78 4.30
CA TYR A 91 -19.25 6.03 3.83
C TYR A 91 -20.53 6.55 4.46
N ASP A 92 -21.57 6.74 3.66
CA ASP A 92 -22.91 7.07 4.17
C ASP A 92 -23.55 5.80 4.74
N GLN A 93 -23.53 5.67 6.07
CA GLN A 93 -24.09 4.51 6.76
C GLN A 93 -25.60 4.36 6.56
N SER A 94 -26.31 5.42 6.12
CA SER A 94 -27.74 5.35 5.82
C SER A 94 -28.04 4.58 4.53
N ALA A 95 -27.04 4.34 3.68
CA ALA A 95 -27.21 3.59 2.43
C ALA A 95 -27.60 2.11 2.65
N HIS A 96 -27.35 1.55 3.83
CA HIS A 96 -27.75 0.19 4.19
C HIS A 96 -28.58 0.17 5.46
N ALA A 97 -29.68 -0.58 5.43
CA ALA A 97 -30.68 -0.61 6.50
C ALA A 97 -30.16 -1.17 7.85
N SER A 98 -29.06 -1.93 7.85
CA SER A 98 -28.49 -2.53 9.05
C SER A 98 -27.03 -2.95 8.85
N PRO A 99 -26.26 -3.15 9.94
CA PRO A 99 -24.90 -3.72 9.87
C PRO A 99 -24.84 -5.08 9.12
N ALA A 100 -25.86 -5.91 9.29
CA ALA A 100 -25.94 -7.20 8.61
C ALA A 100 -26.14 -7.04 7.09
N ALA A 101 -26.94 -6.05 6.66
CA ALA A 101 -27.14 -5.75 5.24
C ALA A 101 -25.87 -5.22 4.60
N LEU A 102 -25.13 -4.33 5.29
CA LEU A 102 -23.83 -3.84 4.83
C LEU A 102 -22.82 -4.98 4.73
N HIS A 103 -22.79 -5.88 5.71
CA HIS A 103 -21.92 -7.05 5.68
C HIS A 103 -22.20 -7.94 4.47
N GLN A 104 -23.46 -8.31 4.25
CA GLN A 104 -23.85 -9.13 3.12
C GLN A 104 -23.48 -8.48 1.79
N ALA A 105 -23.83 -7.21 1.60
CA ALA A 105 -23.52 -6.46 0.38
C ALA A 105 -22.01 -6.39 0.12
N SER A 106 -21.20 -6.20 1.17
CA SER A 106 -19.75 -6.15 1.05
C SER A 106 -19.15 -7.50 0.67
N VAL A 107 -19.62 -8.58 1.27
CA VAL A 107 -19.17 -9.94 0.94
C VAL A 107 -19.54 -10.30 -0.49
N GLU A 108 -20.78 -10.04 -0.89
CA GLU A 108 -21.27 -10.28 -2.26
C GLU A 108 -20.44 -9.50 -3.28
N LEU A 109 -20.18 -8.21 -3.03
CA LEU A 109 -19.36 -7.37 -3.88
C LEU A 109 -17.95 -7.94 -4.06
N VAL A 110 -17.31 -8.35 -2.96
CA VAL A 110 -15.95 -8.93 -3.03
C VAL A 110 -15.94 -10.23 -3.83
N ILE A 111 -16.90 -11.12 -3.58
CA ILE A 111 -16.98 -12.38 -4.33
C ILE A 111 -17.22 -12.09 -5.81
N GLU A 112 -18.16 -11.20 -6.15
CA GLU A 112 -18.48 -10.87 -7.53
C GLU A 112 -17.29 -10.24 -8.29
N ARG A 113 -16.61 -9.28 -7.66
CA ARG A 113 -15.56 -8.50 -8.32
C ARG A 113 -14.18 -9.14 -8.27
N CYS A 114 -13.88 -9.93 -7.25
CA CYS A 114 -12.52 -10.39 -6.98
C CYS A 114 -12.33 -11.90 -7.26
N ALA A 115 -13.35 -12.74 -7.14
CA ALA A 115 -13.21 -14.18 -7.32
C ALA A 115 -12.82 -14.58 -8.74
N SER A 116 -13.05 -13.75 -9.76
CA SER A 116 -12.59 -14.03 -11.13
C SER A 116 -11.07 -14.28 -11.19
N CYS A 117 -10.29 -13.59 -10.35
CA CYS A 117 -8.85 -13.76 -10.20
C CYS A 117 -8.47 -14.49 -8.91
N HIS A 118 -9.26 -14.33 -7.83
CA HIS A 118 -8.96 -14.82 -6.49
C HIS A 118 -9.80 -16.05 -6.11
N ALA A 119 -10.08 -16.92 -7.07
CA ALA A 119 -10.69 -18.23 -6.85
C ALA A 119 -9.63 -19.34 -6.80
N SER A 120 -10.00 -20.50 -6.25
CA SER A 120 -9.20 -21.73 -6.29
C SER A 120 -8.86 -22.16 -7.73
N LYS A 121 -9.79 -21.85 -8.64
CA LYS A 121 -9.62 -21.97 -10.10
C LYS A 121 -10.00 -20.63 -10.74
N PRO A 122 -9.05 -19.71 -10.91
CA PRO A 122 -9.33 -18.44 -11.55
C PRO A 122 -9.92 -18.63 -12.95
N VAL A 123 -10.92 -17.81 -13.29
CA VAL A 123 -11.50 -17.81 -14.65
C VAL A 123 -10.87 -16.72 -15.52
N TRP A 124 -10.02 -15.87 -14.95
CA TRP A 124 -9.31 -14.82 -15.68
C TRP A 124 -8.17 -15.42 -16.52
N ASP A 125 -8.15 -15.11 -17.82
CA ASP A 125 -7.13 -15.60 -18.72
C ASP A 125 -5.71 -15.24 -18.28
N GLY A 126 -4.82 -16.23 -18.32
CA GLY A 126 -3.40 -16.06 -17.94
C GLY A 126 -3.11 -16.30 -16.47
N LEU A 127 -4.11 -16.57 -15.62
CA LEU A 127 -3.92 -16.95 -14.22
C LEU A 127 -4.15 -18.45 -14.02
N ALA A 128 -3.09 -19.18 -13.69
CA ALA A 128 -3.20 -20.61 -13.35
C ALA A 128 -3.60 -20.83 -11.89
N PHE A 129 -3.33 -19.85 -11.01
CA PHE A 129 -3.58 -19.90 -9.57
C PHE A 129 -3.98 -18.53 -9.05
N ALA A 130 -4.69 -18.50 -7.92
CA ALA A 130 -4.99 -17.26 -7.22
C ALA A 130 -3.70 -16.48 -6.88
N PRO A 131 -3.58 -15.19 -7.23
CA PRO A 131 -2.41 -14.39 -6.92
C PRO A 131 -2.11 -14.42 -5.42
N LYS A 132 -0.84 -14.64 -5.07
CA LYS A 132 -0.36 -14.78 -3.67
C LYS A 132 -1.08 -15.87 -2.85
N GLY A 133 -1.83 -16.78 -3.48
CA GLY A 133 -2.61 -17.80 -2.78
C GLY A 133 -3.80 -17.22 -1.99
N ILE A 134 -4.23 -16.00 -2.29
CA ILE A 134 -5.40 -15.37 -1.64
C ILE A 134 -6.65 -15.83 -2.37
N HIS A 135 -7.56 -16.48 -1.62
CA HIS A 135 -8.84 -16.94 -2.11
C HIS A 135 -9.98 -16.09 -1.52
N LEU A 136 -10.93 -15.68 -2.38
CA LEU A 136 -12.05 -14.80 -2.02
C LEU A 136 -13.37 -15.34 -2.59
N GLU A 137 -13.60 -16.65 -2.42
CA GLU A 137 -14.79 -17.36 -2.93
C GLU A 137 -15.88 -17.54 -1.87
N THR A 138 -15.52 -17.40 -0.61
CA THR A 138 -16.45 -17.63 0.52
C THR A 138 -16.39 -16.49 1.52
N GLU A 139 -17.50 -16.24 2.20
CA GLU A 139 -17.62 -15.24 3.27
C GLU A 139 -16.47 -15.35 4.29
N ARG A 140 -16.12 -16.53 4.74
CA ARG A 140 -15.02 -16.76 5.71
C ARG A 140 -13.67 -16.29 5.15
N GLN A 141 -13.42 -16.53 3.88
CA GLN A 141 -12.18 -16.08 3.22
C GLN A 141 -12.17 -14.56 3.10
N VAL A 142 -13.30 -13.95 2.71
CA VAL A 142 -13.44 -12.50 2.60
C VAL A 142 -13.23 -11.82 3.95
N ILE A 143 -13.85 -12.32 5.03
CA ILE A 143 -13.66 -11.78 6.39
C ILE A 143 -12.18 -11.88 6.82
N ARG A 144 -11.53 -13.02 6.58
CA ARG A 144 -10.12 -13.22 6.91
C ARG A 144 -9.21 -12.17 6.27
N HIS A 145 -9.53 -11.75 5.06
CA HIS A 145 -8.76 -10.79 4.28
C HIS A 145 -9.32 -9.35 4.31
N ALA A 146 -10.22 -9.03 5.26
CA ALA A 146 -10.86 -7.71 5.33
C ALA A 146 -9.84 -6.54 5.37
N ASN A 147 -8.76 -6.68 6.11
CA ASN A 147 -7.70 -5.66 6.17
C ASN A 147 -6.92 -5.58 4.86
N ASP A 148 -6.61 -6.70 4.22
CA ASP A 148 -5.92 -6.71 2.93
C ASP A 148 -6.80 -6.07 1.84
N ILE A 149 -8.09 -6.39 1.83
CA ILE A 149 -9.09 -5.78 0.92
C ILE A 149 -9.12 -4.27 1.13
N PHE A 150 -9.21 -3.80 2.36
CA PHE A 150 -9.19 -2.36 2.64
C PHE A 150 -7.94 -1.69 2.06
N TRP A 151 -6.75 -2.21 2.36
CA TRP A 151 -5.51 -1.58 1.90
C TRP A 151 -5.34 -1.63 0.39
N GLN A 152 -5.73 -2.73 -0.26
CA GLN A 152 -5.54 -2.90 -1.70
C GLN A 152 -6.63 -2.24 -2.53
N VAL A 153 -7.88 -2.25 -2.07
CA VAL A 153 -9.04 -1.78 -2.83
C VAL A 153 -9.42 -0.35 -2.42
N SER A 154 -9.66 -0.11 -1.12
CA SER A 154 -10.22 1.15 -0.64
C SER A 154 -9.15 2.23 -0.46
N ALA A 155 -8.00 1.90 0.13
CA ALA A 155 -7.00 2.88 0.49
C ALA A 155 -6.02 3.20 -0.65
N SER A 156 -5.48 2.18 -1.32
CA SER A 156 -4.43 2.38 -2.32
C SER A 156 -4.91 2.31 -3.77
N HIS A 157 -6.13 1.81 -4.00
CA HIS A 157 -6.66 1.54 -5.35
C HIS A 157 -5.74 0.63 -6.20
N ALA A 158 -4.88 -0.17 -5.54
CA ALA A 158 -3.98 -1.09 -6.22
C ALA A 158 -4.70 -2.30 -6.83
N MET A 159 -5.88 -2.61 -6.28
CA MET A 159 -6.76 -3.65 -6.80
C MET A 159 -8.14 -3.06 -7.16
N PRO A 160 -8.74 -3.53 -8.24
CA PRO A 160 -8.22 -4.43 -9.29
C PRO A 160 -7.08 -3.79 -10.09
N PRO A 161 -6.06 -4.57 -10.54
CA PRO A 161 -4.93 -4.03 -11.30
C PRO A 161 -5.40 -3.51 -12.66
N GLY A 162 -4.92 -2.31 -13.05
CA GLY A 162 -5.21 -1.74 -14.37
C GLY A 162 -6.70 -1.51 -14.67
N GLN A 163 -7.56 -1.47 -13.64
CA GLN A 163 -9.02 -1.31 -13.78
C GLN A 163 -9.69 -2.38 -14.66
N VAL A 164 -9.14 -3.59 -14.67
CA VAL A 164 -9.71 -4.73 -15.42
C VAL A 164 -11.11 -5.11 -14.95
N VAL A 165 -11.44 -4.82 -13.68
CA VAL A 165 -12.78 -4.85 -13.10
C VAL A 165 -13.02 -3.48 -12.48
N TRP A 166 -14.15 -2.85 -12.80
CA TRP A 166 -14.46 -1.55 -12.23
C TRP A 166 -15.01 -1.69 -10.81
N VAL A 167 -14.51 -0.85 -9.90
CA VAL A 167 -15.00 -0.71 -8.53
C VAL A 167 -15.25 0.78 -8.30
N GLU A 168 -16.50 1.14 -8.00
CA GLU A 168 -16.91 2.52 -7.76
C GLU A 168 -16.35 3.06 -6.45
N ASP A 169 -16.28 4.39 -6.32
CA ASP A 169 -15.77 5.03 -5.11
C ASP A 169 -16.68 4.75 -3.91
N GLU A 170 -18.00 4.65 -4.13
CA GLU A 170 -18.98 4.26 -3.12
C GLU A 170 -18.77 2.81 -2.66
N GLU A 171 -18.49 1.89 -3.57
CA GLU A 171 -18.16 0.50 -3.25
C GLU A 171 -16.86 0.40 -2.43
N ARG A 172 -15.84 1.20 -2.77
CA ARG A 172 -14.60 1.31 -1.98
C ARG A 172 -14.87 1.85 -0.58
N ALA A 173 -15.73 2.87 -0.47
CA ALA A 173 -16.17 3.45 0.78
C ALA A 173 -16.93 2.44 1.64
N MET A 174 -17.81 1.65 1.01
CA MET A 174 -18.57 0.58 1.65
C MET A 174 -17.63 -0.49 2.23
N LEU A 175 -16.63 -0.94 1.47
CA LEU A 175 -15.66 -1.92 1.95
C LEU A 175 -14.81 -1.39 3.11
N ALA A 176 -14.49 -0.09 3.13
CA ALA A 176 -13.78 0.53 4.23
C ALA A 176 -14.62 0.51 5.52
N ALA A 177 -15.89 0.91 5.45
CA ALA A 177 -16.82 0.89 6.57
C ALA A 177 -17.07 -0.53 7.09
N TRP A 178 -17.25 -1.48 6.16
CA TRP A 178 -17.40 -2.89 6.49
C TRP A 178 -16.19 -3.46 7.24
N ARG A 179 -14.97 -3.17 6.79
CA ARG A 179 -13.74 -3.60 7.47
C ARG A 179 -13.68 -3.09 8.91
N ASP A 180 -14.11 -1.86 9.17
CA ASP A 180 -14.15 -1.32 10.52
C ASP A 180 -15.14 -2.08 11.42
N MET A 181 -16.28 -2.48 10.88
CA MET A 181 -17.24 -3.31 11.62
C MET A 181 -16.70 -4.72 11.90
N VAL A 182 -16.00 -5.33 10.95
CA VAL A 182 -15.32 -6.64 11.16
C VAL A 182 -14.30 -6.53 12.29
N ASN A 183 -13.46 -5.48 12.27
CA ASN A 183 -12.43 -5.25 13.31
C ASN A 183 -13.04 -4.96 14.70
N GLN A 184 -14.24 -4.38 14.76
CA GLN A 184 -15.00 -4.16 15.99
C GLN A 184 -15.78 -5.40 16.46
N GLY A 185 -15.78 -6.47 15.68
CA GLY A 185 -16.52 -7.68 16.00
C GLY A 185 -18.04 -7.55 15.86
N LEU A 186 -18.52 -6.52 15.17
CA LEU A 186 -19.96 -6.26 14.97
C LEU A 186 -20.59 -7.18 13.93
N VAL A 187 -19.77 -7.71 13.01
CA VAL A 187 -20.18 -8.64 11.95
C VAL A 187 -19.08 -9.68 11.73
N GLY A 188 -19.47 -10.82 11.15
CA GLY A 188 -18.51 -11.82 10.69
C GLY A 188 -18.09 -12.88 11.71
N GLY A 189 -18.57 -12.85 12.96
CA GLY A 189 -18.21 -13.81 14.02
C GLY A 189 -16.70 -14.07 14.09
N ASN A 190 -16.10 -14.17 15.27
CA ASN A 190 -14.64 -14.38 15.42
C ASN A 190 -14.18 -15.58 14.58
N PRO A 191 -13.28 -15.45 13.58
CA PRO A 191 -12.70 -16.60 12.88
C PRO A 191 -11.73 -17.29 13.82
N SER A 192 -12.26 -18.20 14.63
CA SER A 192 -11.44 -19.13 15.43
C SER A 192 -10.82 -20.21 14.55
#